data_f9de0c4ae35a1600e3990e56b4ee6ee0
#
_entry.id   f9de0c4ae35a1600e3990e56b4ee6ee0
#
_cell.length_a   1.000
_cell.length_b   1.000
_cell.length_c   1.000
_cell.angle_alpha   90.00
_cell.angle_beta   90.00
_cell.angle_gamma   90.00
#
_symmetry.space_group_name_H-M   'P 1'
#
loop_
_entity.id
_entity.type
_entity.pdbx_description
1 polymer ?
#
loop_
_entity_poly.entity_id
_entity_poly.type
_entity_poly.pdbx_seq_one_letter_code
_entity_poly.pdbx_strand_id
1 'polypeptide(L)'
;MSIRIHPIKAFNDNYIWTLINESNKQAIVIDPGQAEPVIDYLEENGLELTSIWTTHHHHDHIGGVAELQESYPMTHLVAHGEHTVDEDQTIKDGSTVSAWGCAAQVWDVSGHTASHMAYVLDIDGQKHCFCGDTLFSAGCGRVFTGTIEQLHDSFKRLNGLPAETLLYPAHEYTASNLRFGLSI
;
A
#
# COMPACT_ATOMS: atom_id res chain seq x y z
N MET A 1 -5.45 21.38 2.01
CA MET A 1 -6.08 20.13 1.52
C MET A 1 -6.02 19.17 2.68
N SER A 2 -7.13 18.56 3.06
CA SER A 2 -7.14 17.57 4.15
C SER A 2 -7.19 16.17 3.54
N ILE A 3 -6.12 15.40 3.72
CA ILE A 3 -6.06 13.99 3.33
C ILE A 3 -6.24 13.16 4.60
N ARG A 4 -7.27 12.32 4.63
CA ARG A 4 -7.50 11.33 5.70
C ARG A 4 -7.08 9.96 5.21
N ILE A 5 -6.47 9.17 6.07
CA ILE A 5 -6.12 7.77 5.79
C ILE A 5 -7.08 6.86 6.55
N HIS A 6 -7.63 5.85 5.85
CA HIS A 6 -8.60 4.92 6.42
C HIS A 6 -8.26 3.47 6.03
N PRO A 7 -8.28 2.50 6.96
CA PRO A 7 -8.15 1.09 6.64
C PRO A 7 -9.51 0.50 6.26
N ILE A 8 -9.63 -0.03 5.05
CA ILE A 8 -10.73 -0.93 4.69
C ILE A 8 -10.26 -2.36 4.98
N LYS A 9 -11.02 -3.10 5.77
CA LYS A 9 -10.70 -4.50 6.09
C LYS A 9 -11.07 -5.41 4.93
N ALA A 10 -10.19 -6.33 4.59
CA ALA A 10 -10.39 -7.33 3.55
C ALA A 10 -9.89 -8.69 4.03
N PHE A 11 -10.40 -9.77 3.47
CA PHE A 11 -10.09 -11.14 3.85
C PHE A 11 -10.17 -11.35 5.39
N ASN A 12 -9.16 -12.01 5.98
CA ASN A 12 -9.11 -12.27 7.42
C ASN A 12 -8.33 -11.20 8.19
N ASP A 13 -7.31 -10.61 7.57
CA ASP A 13 -6.32 -9.75 8.23
C ASP A 13 -5.71 -8.66 7.33
N ASN A 14 -6.14 -8.54 6.06
CA ASN A 14 -5.65 -7.51 5.15
C ASN A 14 -6.25 -6.14 5.46
N TYR A 15 -5.44 -5.11 5.28
CA TYR A 15 -5.83 -3.71 5.22
C TYR A 15 -5.65 -3.17 3.80
N ILE A 16 -6.73 -2.73 3.17
CA ILE A 16 -6.68 -1.90 1.97
C ILE A 16 -6.63 -0.45 2.46
N TRP A 17 -5.46 0.17 2.35
CA TRP A 17 -5.29 1.54 2.82
C TRP A 17 -5.89 2.53 1.83
N THR A 18 -6.71 3.43 2.33
CA THR A 18 -7.43 4.40 1.51
C THR A 18 -7.05 5.81 1.91
N LEU A 19 -6.46 6.57 0.97
CA LEU A 19 -6.29 8.00 1.10
C LEU A 19 -7.58 8.67 0.62
N ILE A 20 -8.09 9.63 1.38
CA ILE A 20 -9.36 10.32 1.10
C ILE A 20 -9.12 11.81 1.08
N ASN A 21 -9.40 12.43 -0.05
CA ASN A 21 -9.48 13.87 -0.18
C ASN A 21 -10.89 14.33 0.22
N GLU A 22 -11.04 14.77 1.46
CA GLU A 22 -12.34 15.19 2.03
C GLU A 22 -12.97 16.37 1.26
N SER A 23 -12.14 17.24 0.68
CA SER A 23 -12.62 18.44 -0.02
C SER A 23 -13.27 18.12 -1.36
N ASN A 24 -12.76 17.12 -2.08
CA ASN A 24 -13.20 16.76 -3.43
C ASN A 24 -14.02 15.46 -3.46
N LYS A 25 -14.16 14.78 -2.30
CA LYS A 25 -14.79 13.46 -2.22
C LYS A 25 -14.12 12.42 -3.13
N GLN A 26 -12.80 12.41 -3.16
CA GLN A 26 -12.01 11.50 -3.97
C GLN A 26 -11.21 10.53 -3.10
N ALA A 27 -10.97 9.34 -3.61
CA ALA A 27 -10.21 8.30 -2.94
C ALA A 27 -9.10 7.73 -3.83
N ILE A 28 -8.00 7.34 -3.19
CA ILE A 28 -6.95 6.48 -3.72
C ILE A 28 -6.89 5.26 -2.83
N VAL A 29 -6.90 4.06 -3.38
CA VAL A 29 -6.75 2.82 -2.62
C VAL A 29 -5.40 2.17 -2.91
N ILE A 30 -4.83 1.54 -1.88
CA ILE A 30 -3.54 0.87 -1.96
C ILE A 30 -3.76 -0.61 -1.66
N ASP A 31 -3.28 -1.47 -2.56
CA ASP A 31 -3.36 -2.94 -2.49
C ASP A 31 -4.80 -3.49 -2.34
N PRO A 32 -5.72 -3.19 -3.26
CA PRO A 32 -7.07 -3.71 -3.19
C PRO A 32 -7.13 -5.20 -3.59
N GLY A 33 -6.89 -6.09 -2.63
CA GLY A 33 -6.99 -7.54 -2.84
C GLY A 33 -8.42 -8.03 -3.08
N GLN A 34 -9.42 -7.28 -2.61
CA GLN A 34 -10.85 -7.49 -2.86
C GLN A 34 -11.51 -6.19 -3.30
N ALA A 35 -12.41 -6.26 -4.29
CA ALA A 35 -13.14 -5.10 -4.79
C ALA A 35 -14.36 -4.77 -3.92
N GLU A 36 -15.16 -5.77 -3.55
CA GLU A 36 -16.43 -5.59 -2.83
C GLU A 36 -16.31 -4.64 -1.61
N PRO A 37 -15.40 -4.85 -0.62
CA PRO A 37 -15.32 -3.97 0.54
C PRO A 37 -14.88 -2.54 0.18
N VAL A 38 -14.17 -2.36 -0.93
CA VAL A 38 -13.79 -1.03 -1.44
C VAL A 38 -15.02 -0.35 -2.04
N ILE A 39 -15.77 -1.03 -2.91
CA ILE A 39 -16.98 -0.51 -3.55
C ILE A 39 -17.98 -0.08 -2.48
N ASP A 40 -18.28 -0.96 -1.52
CA ASP A 40 -19.20 -0.67 -0.41
C ASP A 40 -18.78 0.59 0.35
N TYR A 41 -17.50 0.68 0.71
CA TYR A 41 -16.99 1.84 1.45
C TYR A 41 -17.08 3.15 0.65
N LEU A 42 -16.75 3.10 -0.66
CA LEU A 42 -16.83 4.27 -1.54
C LEU A 42 -18.27 4.75 -1.71
N GLU A 43 -19.22 3.83 -1.94
CA GLU A 43 -20.64 4.15 -2.09
C GLU A 43 -21.24 4.72 -0.81
N GLU A 44 -21.00 4.09 0.35
CA GLU A 44 -21.47 4.56 1.65
C GLU A 44 -20.99 5.97 2.02
N ASN A 45 -19.80 6.34 1.55
CA ASN A 45 -19.19 7.65 1.87
C ASN A 45 -19.30 8.68 0.71
N GLY A 46 -19.90 8.30 -0.41
CA GLY A 46 -20.04 9.14 -1.60
C GLY A 46 -18.69 9.59 -2.15
N LEU A 47 -17.74 8.64 -2.27
CA LEU A 47 -16.39 8.88 -2.74
C LEU A 47 -16.20 8.38 -4.18
N GLU A 48 -15.42 9.11 -4.97
CA GLU A 48 -14.99 8.76 -6.30
C GLU A 48 -13.59 8.11 -6.23
N LEU A 49 -13.43 6.90 -6.76
CA LEU A 49 -12.11 6.27 -6.90
C LEU A 49 -11.34 6.91 -8.05
N THR A 50 -10.19 7.52 -7.75
CA THR A 50 -9.38 8.21 -8.76
C THR A 50 -8.09 7.48 -9.10
N SER A 51 -7.56 6.67 -8.18
CA SER A 51 -6.36 5.88 -8.44
C SER A 51 -6.30 4.63 -7.57
N ILE A 52 -5.64 3.61 -8.09
CA ILE A 52 -5.22 2.40 -7.37
C ILE A 52 -3.70 2.37 -7.40
N TRP A 53 -3.06 2.14 -6.26
CA TRP A 53 -1.62 1.93 -6.16
C TRP A 53 -1.33 0.53 -5.67
N THR A 54 -0.37 -0.17 -6.27
CA THR A 54 0.01 -1.52 -5.84
C THR A 54 1.44 -1.54 -5.30
N THR A 55 1.66 -2.26 -4.21
CA THR A 55 3.00 -2.46 -3.64
C THR A 55 3.70 -3.65 -4.26
N HIS A 56 2.98 -4.76 -4.51
CA HIS A 56 3.51 -5.96 -5.12
C HIS A 56 2.39 -6.85 -5.73
N HIS A 57 2.78 -7.98 -6.35
CA HIS A 57 1.93 -8.77 -7.24
C HIS A 57 1.13 -9.90 -6.57
N HIS A 58 1.15 -10.08 -5.26
CA HIS A 58 0.37 -11.14 -4.64
C HIS A 58 -1.13 -10.90 -4.80
N HIS A 59 -1.89 -11.98 -4.94
CA HIS A 59 -3.31 -11.90 -5.26
C HIS A 59 -4.13 -11.12 -4.22
N ASP A 60 -3.77 -11.25 -2.97
CA ASP A 60 -4.42 -10.53 -1.86
C ASP A 60 -4.10 -9.02 -1.81
N HIS A 61 -3.29 -8.52 -2.75
CA HIS A 61 -3.00 -7.08 -2.97
C HIS A 61 -3.54 -6.55 -4.31
N ILE A 62 -3.72 -7.44 -5.30
CA ILE A 62 -4.15 -7.02 -6.64
C ILE A 62 -5.44 -7.69 -7.12
N GLY A 63 -5.99 -8.64 -6.37
CA GLY A 63 -7.14 -9.46 -6.81
C GLY A 63 -8.41 -8.67 -7.10
N GLY A 64 -8.60 -7.51 -6.46
CA GLY A 64 -9.75 -6.61 -6.70
C GLY A 64 -9.55 -5.58 -7.81
N VAL A 65 -8.32 -5.45 -8.36
CA VAL A 65 -7.97 -4.37 -9.30
C VAL A 65 -8.87 -4.38 -10.54
N ALA A 66 -9.01 -5.52 -11.21
CA ALA A 66 -9.78 -5.61 -12.45
C ALA A 66 -11.25 -5.22 -12.24
N GLU A 67 -11.90 -5.73 -11.21
CA GLU A 67 -13.29 -5.42 -10.87
C GLU A 67 -13.48 -3.94 -10.49
N LEU A 68 -12.51 -3.34 -9.78
CA LEU A 68 -12.53 -1.92 -9.47
C LEU A 68 -12.39 -1.05 -10.73
N GLN A 69 -11.54 -1.43 -11.69
CA GLN A 69 -11.41 -0.73 -12.96
C GLN A 69 -12.67 -0.86 -13.84
N GLU A 70 -13.37 -2.00 -13.78
CA GLU A 70 -14.67 -2.16 -14.45
C GLU A 70 -15.75 -1.26 -13.82
N SER A 71 -15.79 -1.18 -12.48
CA SER A 71 -16.78 -0.38 -11.73
C SER A 71 -16.48 1.12 -11.80
N TYR A 72 -15.20 1.48 -11.87
CA TYR A 72 -14.70 2.86 -11.91
C TYR A 72 -13.73 3.05 -13.10
N PRO A 73 -14.22 3.15 -14.34
CA PRO A 73 -13.38 3.08 -15.55
C PRO A 73 -12.44 4.29 -15.75
N MET A 74 -12.59 5.36 -14.96
CA MET A 74 -11.67 6.51 -14.97
C MET A 74 -10.56 6.39 -13.93
N THR A 75 -10.47 5.26 -13.22
CA THR A 75 -9.45 5.02 -12.20
C THR A 75 -8.09 4.82 -12.83
N HIS A 76 -7.09 5.56 -12.34
CA HIS A 76 -5.70 5.46 -12.79
C HIS A 76 -4.94 4.41 -12.00
N LEU A 77 -4.45 3.36 -12.66
CA LEU A 77 -3.68 2.29 -12.02
C LEU A 77 -2.18 2.58 -12.04
N VAL A 78 -1.58 2.61 -10.86
CA VAL A 78 -0.15 2.82 -10.62
C VAL A 78 0.47 1.55 -10.08
N ALA A 79 1.36 0.93 -10.84
CA ALA A 79 2.01 -0.33 -10.47
C ALA A 79 3.44 -0.43 -11.00
N HIS A 80 4.24 -1.33 -10.42
CA HIS A 80 5.51 -1.75 -11.02
C HIS A 80 5.22 -2.69 -12.22
N GLY A 81 6.00 -2.59 -13.30
CA GLY A 81 5.78 -3.36 -14.53
C GLY A 81 5.83 -4.89 -14.39
N GLU A 82 6.23 -5.42 -13.22
CA GLU A 82 6.22 -6.86 -12.91
C GLU A 82 5.02 -7.26 -12.04
N HIS A 83 4.09 -6.35 -11.74
CA HIS A 83 2.97 -6.62 -10.84
C HIS A 83 1.78 -7.36 -11.50
N THR A 84 1.92 -7.82 -12.73
CA THR A 84 0.92 -8.64 -13.44
C THR A 84 -0.46 -7.98 -13.62
N VAL A 85 -0.48 -6.67 -13.72
CA VAL A 85 -1.65 -5.82 -14.01
C VAL A 85 -1.32 -4.91 -15.19
N ASP A 86 -2.33 -4.44 -15.91
CA ASP A 86 -2.16 -3.48 -17.01
C ASP A 86 -2.20 -2.06 -16.43
N GLU A 87 -1.03 -1.58 -15.98
CA GLU A 87 -0.89 -0.28 -15.33
C GLU A 87 -0.93 0.91 -16.31
N ASP A 88 -1.57 2.01 -15.89
CA ASP A 88 -1.53 3.29 -16.62
C ASP A 88 -0.23 4.05 -16.38
N GLN A 89 0.36 3.85 -15.19
CA GLN A 89 1.64 4.43 -14.82
C GLN A 89 2.57 3.37 -14.23
N THR A 90 3.63 3.04 -14.97
CA THR A 90 4.71 2.19 -14.46
C THR A 90 5.59 2.96 -13.49
N ILE A 91 5.84 2.39 -12.31
CA ILE A 91 6.71 2.94 -11.28
C ILE A 91 7.95 2.08 -11.06
N LYS A 92 8.97 2.72 -10.50
CA LYS A 92 10.23 2.10 -10.04
C LYS A 92 10.80 2.91 -8.88
N ASP A 93 11.90 2.46 -8.33
CA ASP A 93 12.60 3.23 -7.30
C ASP A 93 12.89 4.68 -7.72
N GLY A 94 12.59 5.62 -6.83
CA GLY A 94 12.74 7.05 -7.08
C GLY A 94 11.63 7.68 -7.92
N SER A 95 10.65 6.92 -8.42
CA SER A 95 9.46 7.49 -9.05
C SER A 95 8.70 8.37 -8.05
N THR A 96 7.91 9.31 -8.59
CA THR A 96 6.99 10.12 -7.81
C THR A 96 5.59 9.95 -8.39
N VAL A 97 4.62 9.68 -7.52
CA VAL A 97 3.19 9.68 -7.85
C VAL A 97 2.48 10.77 -7.06
N SER A 98 1.31 11.18 -7.50
CA SER A 98 0.60 12.32 -6.90
C SER A 98 -0.70 11.88 -6.25
N ALA A 99 -0.87 12.22 -4.98
CA ALA A 99 -2.15 12.23 -4.29
C ALA A 99 -2.69 13.68 -4.26
N TRP A 100 -3.34 14.09 -5.33
CA TRP A 100 -3.95 15.45 -5.49
C TRP A 100 -2.97 16.60 -5.22
N GLY A 101 -1.71 16.47 -5.65
CA GLY A 101 -0.65 17.48 -5.44
C GLY A 101 0.25 17.19 -4.23
N CYS A 102 -0.11 16.26 -3.35
CA CYS A 102 0.81 15.69 -2.38
C CYS A 102 1.68 14.64 -3.09
N ALA A 103 2.99 14.85 -3.11
CA ALA A 103 3.92 13.94 -3.77
C ALA A 103 4.22 12.73 -2.90
N ALA A 104 4.00 11.53 -3.44
CA ALA A 104 4.44 10.28 -2.86
C ALA A 104 5.72 9.80 -3.55
N GLN A 105 6.78 9.62 -2.79
CA GLN A 105 8.02 9.00 -3.26
C GLN A 105 7.85 7.49 -3.28
N VAL A 106 8.19 6.86 -4.40
CA VAL A 106 8.19 5.40 -4.54
C VAL A 106 9.56 4.87 -4.16
N TRP A 107 9.59 3.92 -3.24
CA TRP A 107 10.80 3.26 -2.78
C TRP A 107 10.77 1.77 -3.14
N ASP A 108 11.84 1.26 -3.73
CA ASP A 108 12.07 -0.18 -3.80
C ASP A 108 12.37 -0.68 -2.38
N VAL A 109 11.54 -1.60 -1.92
CA VAL A 109 11.66 -2.30 -0.63
C VAL A 109 11.55 -3.80 -0.85
N SER A 110 12.21 -4.28 -1.89
CA SER A 110 12.25 -5.69 -2.29
C SER A 110 12.77 -6.60 -1.18
N GLY A 111 12.41 -7.87 -1.29
CA GLY A 111 12.77 -8.92 -0.33
C GLY A 111 11.62 -9.88 -0.09
N HIS A 112 10.43 -9.40 0.26
CA HIS A 112 9.21 -10.20 0.27
C HIS A 112 8.91 -10.71 -1.14
N THR A 113 8.87 -9.81 -2.10
CA THR A 113 8.94 -10.10 -3.54
C THR A 113 10.13 -9.39 -4.16
N ALA A 114 10.51 -9.78 -5.39
CA ALA A 114 11.65 -9.21 -6.12
C ALA A 114 11.41 -7.76 -6.58
N SER A 115 10.15 -7.33 -6.65
CA SER A 115 9.73 -6.02 -7.16
C SER A 115 8.75 -5.31 -6.20
N HIS A 116 8.99 -5.38 -4.89
CA HIS A 116 8.12 -4.77 -3.89
C HIS A 116 8.39 -3.27 -3.74
N MET A 117 7.31 -2.45 -3.83
CA MET A 117 7.37 -1.00 -3.71
C MET A 117 6.72 -0.51 -2.40
N ALA A 118 7.20 0.60 -1.86
CA ALA A 118 6.54 1.35 -0.80
C ALA A 118 6.28 2.78 -1.26
N TYR A 119 5.24 3.41 -0.70
CA TYR A 119 4.88 4.79 -0.99
C TYR A 119 5.10 5.65 0.24
N VAL A 120 5.94 6.67 0.12
CA VAL A 120 6.30 7.58 1.22
C VAL A 120 5.79 8.97 0.91
N LEU A 121 4.87 9.47 1.74
CA LEU A 121 4.25 10.78 1.60
C LEU A 121 4.55 11.66 2.81
N ASP A 122 4.50 12.97 2.60
CA ASP A 122 4.43 13.96 3.68
C ASP A 122 3.05 14.63 3.63
N ILE A 123 2.24 14.41 4.65
CA ILE A 123 0.92 15.04 4.76
C ILE A 123 0.96 15.95 5.98
N ASP A 124 0.88 17.26 5.75
CA ASP A 124 0.88 18.30 6.77
C ASP A 124 2.08 18.22 7.76
N GLY A 125 3.27 17.82 7.25
CA GLY A 125 4.50 17.69 8.03
C GLY A 125 4.66 16.33 8.74
N GLN A 126 3.69 15.43 8.62
CA GLN A 126 3.78 14.06 9.10
C GLN A 126 4.18 13.11 7.96
N LYS A 127 5.20 12.28 8.17
CA LYS A 127 5.58 11.21 7.24
C LYS A 127 4.67 10.00 7.39
N HIS A 128 4.23 9.48 6.24
CA HIS A 128 3.42 8.28 6.09
C HIS A 128 4.12 7.34 5.11
N CYS A 129 4.24 6.05 5.45
CA CYS A 129 4.85 5.04 4.60
C CYS A 129 3.94 3.82 4.48
N PHE A 130 3.41 3.59 3.28
CA PHE A 130 2.65 2.38 2.94
C PHE A 130 3.65 1.33 2.48
N CYS A 131 3.97 0.40 3.38
CA CYS A 131 5.09 -0.53 3.23
C CYS A 131 4.67 -1.95 2.78
N GLY A 132 3.39 -2.16 2.51
CA GLY A 132 2.86 -3.47 2.09
C GLY A 132 3.30 -4.58 3.03
N ASP A 133 3.91 -5.60 2.45
CA ASP A 133 4.37 -6.81 3.15
C ASP A 133 5.87 -6.82 3.48
N THR A 134 6.54 -5.69 3.38
CA THR A 134 7.94 -5.61 3.77
C THR A 134 8.10 -5.65 5.28
N LEU A 135 7.31 -4.85 6.02
CA LEU A 135 7.43 -4.68 7.47
C LEU A 135 6.05 -4.71 8.13
N PHE A 136 5.93 -5.45 9.24
CA PHE A 136 4.74 -5.51 10.08
C PHE A 136 5.06 -5.10 11.51
N SER A 137 4.05 -4.86 12.34
CA SER A 137 4.24 -4.71 13.78
C SER A 137 4.86 -5.98 14.37
N ALA A 138 6.04 -5.83 14.98
CA ALA A 138 6.82 -6.91 15.58
C ALA A 138 7.19 -8.06 14.63
N GLY A 139 7.29 -7.79 13.31
CA GLY A 139 7.63 -8.81 12.32
C GLY A 139 7.89 -8.23 10.94
N CYS A 140 8.05 -9.11 9.99
CA CYS A 140 8.32 -8.78 8.60
C CYS A 140 7.73 -9.80 7.63
N GLY A 141 7.66 -9.44 6.36
CA GLY A 141 7.25 -10.33 5.28
C GLY A 141 8.19 -11.53 5.14
N ARG A 142 7.61 -12.68 4.79
CA ARG A 142 8.36 -13.85 4.36
C ARG A 142 9.01 -13.59 3.00
N VAL A 143 10.20 -14.11 2.77
CA VAL A 143 10.84 -14.06 1.44
C VAL A 143 10.22 -15.12 0.52
N PHE A 144 9.64 -14.67 -0.60
CA PHE A 144 9.08 -15.54 -1.66
C PHE A 144 9.95 -15.49 -2.93
N THR A 145 9.91 -14.39 -3.68
CA THR A 145 10.65 -14.24 -4.93
C THR A 145 11.85 -13.31 -4.81
N GLY A 146 11.95 -12.54 -3.73
CA GLY A 146 13.12 -11.74 -3.39
C GLY A 146 14.19 -12.55 -2.66
N THR A 147 15.10 -11.84 -1.99
CA THR A 147 16.18 -12.45 -1.18
C THR A 147 16.23 -11.85 0.23
N ILE A 148 16.90 -12.56 1.15
CA ILE A 148 17.12 -12.07 2.54
C ILE A 148 17.97 -10.81 2.53
N GLU A 149 18.95 -10.71 1.64
CA GLU A 149 19.82 -9.54 1.49
C GLU A 149 19.02 -8.32 1.06
N GLN A 150 18.11 -8.48 0.08
CA GLN A 150 17.20 -7.42 -0.35
C GLN A 150 16.31 -6.99 0.81
N LEU A 151 15.69 -7.92 1.55
CA LEU A 151 14.83 -7.60 2.69
C LEU A 151 15.61 -6.86 3.78
N HIS A 152 16.86 -7.26 4.06
CA HIS A 152 17.73 -6.57 5.01
C HIS A 152 18.04 -5.13 4.58
N ASP A 153 18.34 -4.90 3.31
CA ASP A 153 18.62 -3.57 2.79
C ASP A 153 17.35 -2.70 2.77
N SER A 154 16.18 -3.29 2.51
CA SER A 154 14.88 -2.64 2.64
C SER A 154 14.62 -2.18 4.08
N PHE A 155 14.96 -2.99 5.08
CA PHE A 155 14.85 -2.58 6.50
C PHE A 155 15.79 -1.42 6.84
N LYS A 156 17.02 -1.43 6.37
CA LYS A 156 17.94 -0.29 6.57
C LYS A 156 17.35 0.98 5.96
N ARG A 157 16.76 0.87 4.77
CA ARG A 157 16.13 1.99 4.09
C ARG A 157 14.94 2.53 4.88
N LEU A 158 14.02 1.67 5.32
CA LEU A 158 12.87 2.05 6.13
C LEU A 158 13.28 2.62 7.49
N ASN A 159 14.32 2.07 8.13
CA ASN A 159 14.88 2.57 9.38
C ASN A 159 15.55 3.94 9.24
N GLY A 160 15.84 4.40 8.04
CA GLY A 160 16.32 5.75 7.72
C GLY A 160 15.21 6.81 7.72
N LEU A 161 13.94 6.42 7.80
CA LEU A 161 12.84 7.36 7.96
C LEU A 161 12.86 8.01 9.35
N PRO A 162 12.32 9.24 9.51
CA PRO A 162 12.13 9.84 10.81
C PRO A 162 11.40 8.91 11.80
N ALA A 163 11.78 8.92 13.06
CA ALA A 163 11.26 7.99 14.08
C ALA A 163 9.73 8.11 14.29
N GLU A 164 9.17 9.28 14.01
CA GLU A 164 7.74 9.59 14.08
C GLU A 164 6.96 9.20 12.81
N THR A 165 7.61 8.58 11.82
CA THR A 165 6.92 8.13 10.59
C THR A 165 5.86 7.08 10.92
N LEU A 166 4.64 7.30 10.43
CA LEU A 166 3.57 6.34 10.54
C LEU A 166 3.70 5.29 9.44
N LEU A 167 3.79 4.02 9.84
CA LEU A 167 3.88 2.88 8.93
C LEU A 167 2.53 2.22 8.76
N TYR A 168 2.21 1.86 7.52
CA TYR A 168 0.95 1.27 7.10
C TYR A 168 1.22 -0.10 6.45
N PRO A 169 1.37 -1.16 7.27
CA PRO A 169 1.51 -2.53 6.77
C PRO A 169 0.19 -3.03 6.21
N ALA A 170 0.25 -3.97 5.27
CA ALA A 170 -0.97 -4.49 4.63
C ALA A 170 -1.70 -5.56 5.46
N HIS A 171 -1.10 -6.08 6.54
CA HIS A 171 -1.71 -7.12 7.37
C HIS A 171 -1.68 -6.81 8.87
N GLU A 172 -2.72 -7.28 9.57
CA GLU A 172 -2.84 -7.23 11.03
C GLU A 172 -2.24 -8.48 11.69
N TYR A 173 -0.92 -8.54 11.74
CA TYR A 173 -0.18 -9.65 12.34
C TYR A 173 0.34 -9.37 13.75
N THR A 174 0.06 -8.20 14.33
CA THR A 174 0.66 -7.74 15.59
C THR A 174 0.54 -8.76 16.71
N ALA A 175 -0.66 -9.27 16.96
CA ALA A 175 -0.88 -10.21 18.08
C ALA A 175 -0.20 -11.56 17.85
N SER A 176 -0.15 -12.05 16.60
CA SER A 176 0.52 -13.33 16.26
C SER A 176 2.04 -13.19 16.34
N ASN A 177 2.59 -12.10 15.81
CA ASN A 177 4.02 -11.80 15.86
C ASN A 177 4.52 -11.64 17.30
N LEU A 178 3.77 -10.92 18.14
CA LEU A 178 4.12 -10.76 19.56
C LEU A 178 4.05 -12.09 20.31
N ARG A 179 3.05 -12.94 20.05
CA ARG A 179 3.00 -14.30 20.66
C ARG A 179 4.21 -15.14 20.26
N PHE A 180 4.60 -15.09 18.98
CA PHE A 180 5.82 -15.75 18.53
C PHE A 180 7.06 -15.22 19.24
N GLY A 181 7.24 -13.88 19.28
CA GLY A 181 8.39 -13.27 19.97
C GLY A 181 8.48 -13.57 21.46
N LEU A 182 7.34 -13.82 22.14
CA LEU A 182 7.32 -14.25 23.54
C LEU A 182 7.61 -15.75 23.72
N SER A 183 7.61 -16.55 22.66
CA SER A 183 7.84 -18.00 22.71
C SER A 183 9.30 -18.41 22.51
N ILE A 184 10.15 -17.46 22.14
CA ILE A 184 11.59 -17.65 21.91
C ILE A 184 12.41 -16.90 22.94
#